data_11fd24478b8dff02c488f6ed0bf6b9c2
#
_entry.id   11fd24478b8dff02c488f6ed0bf6b9c2
#
_cell.length_a   1.000
_cell.length_b   1.000
_cell.length_c   1.000
_cell.angle_alpha   90.00
_cell.angle_beta   90.00
_cell.angle_gamma   90.00
#
_symmetry.space_group_name_H-M   'P 1'
#
loop_
_entity.id
_entity.type
_entity.pdbx_description
1 polymer ?
#
loop_
_entity_poly.entity_id
_entity_poly.type
_entity_poly.pdbx_seq_one_letter_code
_entity_poly.pdbx_strand_id
1 'polypeptide(L)'
;MSLSKIIEFPFEHYLKKHTSPTGEVDFSELIDEFKKMGKMLMPKLGVAPKMPMEKMMEQMAKAKITELDYRAKISKEPIEKAFGEKSSSHNSSNVKVVPPPFVPYAIDILSNVKRTTKSAIYINVPFCQTRCSFCMFYISPYKKEESKRYTDALIKEMRMWEKSKSVGTSPVHAVYMGGGTPTALEAEDLHRIIKTCHELFPLANDCEFTVEGRLSYFTDDKIESCLEAGANRFSLGVQSFDTEVRRRMGRLSSKEDLIRGLEHLCSYDAAAVIIDLIFGLPGQNDENWGEDLKIVSSLPIDGVDLYQLIMLEGSPLEKLVKAGKMPEAPTKEQRARMYKRGFEFLLDNHFRDLSVSHFGKTFRERNLYNVLAKSDADTLAFGPGAGGKIQGISFMNVRSYEKWLEKIDEGKKSALMMFVPEKNWRLYKKLGEQVELGFINWEYFEKTFNINLKDSLKEVISQWQQAGLLLDKGKFADLTL
;
A
#
# COMPACT_ATOMS: atom_id res chain seq x y z
N MET A 1 29.78 28.68 0.14
CA MET A 1 29.01 27.68 -0.64
C MET A 1 27.98 27.10 0.30
N SER A 2 26.66 27.15 -0.01
CA SER A 2 25.66 26.56 0.87
C SER A 2 25.82 25.03 0.87
N LEU A 3 25.43 24.40 1.99
CA LEU A 3 25.49 22.93 2.14
C LEU A 3 24.78 22.20 1.00
N SER A 4 23.67 22.76 0.52
CA SER A 4 22.94 22.28 -0.65
C SER A 4 23.84 22.14 -1.88
N LYS A 5 24.63 23.16 -2.23
CA LYS A 5 25.52 23.11 -3.40
C LYS A 5 26.68 22.13 -3.26
N ILE A 6 27.14 21.86 -2.03
CA ILE A 6 28.22 20.90 -1.78
C ILE A 6 27.73 19.45 -1.92
N ILE A 7 26.46 19.21 -1.66
CA ILE A 7 25.82 17.88 -1.74
C ILE A 7 25.19 17.65 -3.14
N GLU A 8 24.66 18.67 -3.80
CA GLU A 8 24.12 18.59 -5.18
C GLU A 8 25.16 18.10 -6.18
N PHE A 9 26.37 18.62 -6.12
CA PHE A 9 27.40 18.33 -7.14
C PHE A 9 27.79 16.84 -7.24
N PRO A 10 28.07 16.10 -6.15
CA PRO A 10 28.40 14.67 -6.24
C PRO A 10 27.22 13.83 -6.74
N PHE A 11 26.00 14.24 -6.46
CA PHE A 11 24.80 13.48 -6.80
C PHE A 11 24.37 13.70 -8.26
N GLU A 12 24.49 14.89 -8.79
CA GLU A 12 24.34 15.12 -10.24
C GLU A 12 25.37 14.32 -11.04
N HIS A 13 26.61 14.25 -10.52
CA HIS A 13 27.64 13.42 -11.12
C HIS A 13 27.30 11.93 -11.04
N TYR A 14 26.76 11.48 -9.89
CA TYR A 14 26.27 10.11 -9.72
C TYR A 14 25.18 9.77 -10.75
N LEU A 15 24.15 10.61 -10.87
CA LEU A 15 23.09 10.41 -11.85
C LEU A 15 23.61 10.36 -13.28
N LYS A 16 24.50 11.28 -13.65
CA LYS A 16 25.12 11.26 -15.01
C LYS A 16 25.88 9.97 -15.30
N LYS A 17 26.59 9.43 -14.31
CA LYS A 17 27.40 8.22 -14.45
C LYS A 17 26.55 6.94 -14.47
N HIS A 18 25.46 6.90 -13.70
CA HIS A 18 24.69 5.69 -13.42
C HIS A 18 23.28 5.68 -14.07
N THR A 19 22.96 6.67 -14.93
CA THR A 19 21.70 6.71 -15.70
C THR A 19 21.92 6.08 -17.08
N SER A 20 21.11 5.08 -17.40
CA SER A 20 21.07 4.46 -18.72
C SER A 20 20.52 5.41 -19.79
N PRO A 21 20.70 5.13 -21.09
CA PRO A 21 20.07 5.89 -22.18
C PRO A 21 18.54 5.91 -22.09
N THR A 22 17.92 4.89 -21.49
CA THR A 22 16.47 4.80 -21.28
C THR A 22 15.99 5.62 -20.08
N GLY A 23 16.90 6.19 -19.30
CA GLY A 23 16.58 7.00 -18.11
C GLY A 23 16.53 6.21 -16.82
N GLU A 24 16.87 4.91 -16.84
CA GLU A 24 16.98 4.10 -15.63
C GLU A 24 18.26 4.42 -14.87
N VAL A 25 18.15 4.54 -13.54
CA VAL A 25 19.29 4.84 -12.66
C VAL A 25 19.65 3.60 -11.86
N ASP A 26 20.92 3.22 -11.89
CA ASP A 26 21.48 2.21 -10.98
C ASP A 26 21.85 2.87 -9.64
N PHE A 27 21.14 2.54 -8.59
CA PHE A 27 21.34 3.07 -7.24
C PHE A 27 22.17 2.16 -6.33
N SER A 28 22.72 1.07 -6.83
CA SER A 28 23.43 0.06 -6.02
C SER A 28 24.62 0.61 -5.22
N GLU A 29 25.33 1.60 -5.76
CA GLU A 29 26.48 2.24 -5.11
C GLU A 29 26.12 3.51 -4.31
N LEU A 30 24.89 3.97 -4.37
CA LEU A 30 24.46 5.25 -3.79
C LEU A 30 24.74 5.36 -2.30
N ILE A 31 24.51 4.29 -1.55
CA ILE A 31 24.74 4.27 -0.09
C ILE A 31 26.22 4.43 0.24
N ASP A 32 27.10 3.83 -0.54
CA ASP A 32 28.53 3.92 -0.30
C ASP A 32 29.05 5.32 -0.63
N GLU A 33 28.48 5.98 -1.63
CA GLU A 33 28.75 7.41 -1.88
C GLU A 33 28.25 8.29 -0.73
N PHE A 34 27.06 8.05 -0.16
CA PHE A 34 26.62 8.78 1.03
C PHE A 34 27.51 8.53 2.24
N LYS A 35 28.01 7.31 2.45
CA LYS A 35 28.97 7.02 3.52
C LYS A 35 30.29 7.76 3.35
N LYS A 36 30.83 7.81 2.13
CA LYS A 36 32.06 8.58 1.80
C LYS A 36 31.83 10.07 2.07
N MET A 37 30.72 10.63 1.59
CA MET A 37 30.38 12.04 1.83
C MET A 37 30.16 12.33 3.31
N GLY A 38 29.51 11.45 4.06
CA GLY A 38 29.29 11.59 5.50
C GLY A 38 30.60 11.67 6.25
N LYS A 39 31.56 10.78 5.99
CA LYS A 39 32.89 10.83 6.59
C LYS A 39 33.65 12.14 6.28
N MET A 40 33.43 12.72 5.14
CA MET A 40 34.11 13.95 4.71
C MET A 40 33.43 15.23 5.22
N LEU A 41 32.09 15.25 5.32
CA LEU A 41 31.30 16.45 5.61
C LEU A 41 30.90 16.60 7.08
N MET A 42 30.63 15.52 7.82
CA MET A 42 30.20 15.57 9.22
C MET A 42 31.20 16.28 10.14
N PRO A 43 32.53 16.08 10.01
CA PRO A 43 33.49 16.83 10.82
C PRO A 43 33.48 18.33 10.52
N LYS A 44 33.16 18.74 9.27
CA LYS A 44 33.13 20.15 8.87
C LYS A 44 31.87 20.89 9.31
N LEU A 45 30.81 20.15 9.67
CA LEU A 45 29.52 20.68 10.06
C LEU A 45 29.35 20.90 11.56
N GLY A 46 30.33 20.45 12.38
CA GLY A 46 30.22 20.53 13.84
C GLY A 46 29.07 19.72 14.44
N VAL A 47 28.43 18.87 13.64
CA VAL A 47 27.31 18.03 14.07
C VAL A 47 27.88 16.67 14.48
N ALA A 48 28.18 16.51 15.75
CA ALA A 48 28.40 15.18 16.31
C ALA A 48 27.04 14.48 16.39
N PRO A 49 26.82 13.35 15.68
CA PRO A 49 25.61 12.59 15.86
C PRO A 49 25.51 12.12 17.31
N LYS A 50 24.32 12.26 17.94
CA LYS A 50 24.05 11.75 19.31
C LYS A 50 24.34 10.25 19.48
N MET A 51 24.49 9.53 18.36
CA MET A 51 24.88 8.12 18.28
C MET A 51 25.77 7.93 17.05
N PRO A 52 26.86 7.16 17.10
CA PRO A 52 27.67 6.82 15.93
C PRO A 52 26.76 6.27 14.80
N MET A 53 26.90 6.79 13.60
CA MET A 53 26.07 6.42 12.44
C MET A 53 26.07 4.91 12.20
N GLU A 54 27.20 4.24 12.48
CA GLU A 54 27.35 2.79 12.42
C GLU A 54 26.44 2.06 13.42
N LYS A 55 26.32 2.54 14.67
CA LYS A 55 25.40 1.99 15.68
C LYS A 55 23.93 2.21 15.35
N MET A 56 23.59 3.36 14.77
CA MET A 56 22.23 3.66 14.34
C MET A 56 21.83 2.79 13.15
N MET A 57 22.73 2.61 12.19
CA MET A 57 22.54 1.70 11.05
C MET A 57 22.47 0.22 11.50
N GLU A 58 23.29 -0.15 12.51
CA GLU A 58 23.27 -1.49 13.09
C GLU A 58 21.99 -1.77 13.88
N GLN A 59 21.43 -0.77 14.59
CA GLN A 59 20.12 -0.92 15.26
C GLN A 59 18.97 -0.96 14.26
N MET A 60 19.05 -0.22 13.15
CA MET A 60 18.06 -0.27 12.07
C MET A 60 18.17 -1.57 11.23
N ALA A 61 19.38 -2.10 11.05
CA ALA A 61 19.62 -3.41 10.43
C ALA A 61 19.25 -4.58 11.36
N LYS A 62 19.30 -4.37 12.67
CA LYS A 62 18.83 -5.34 13.69
C LYS A 62 17.32 -5.36 13.88
N ALA A 63 16.56 -4.43 13.30
CA ALA A 63 15.13 -4.63 13.04
C ALA A 63 15.05 -5.85 12.12
N LYS A 64 14.98 -7.03 12.71
CA LYS A 64 15.05 -8.33 12.06
C LYS A 64 14.13 -8.33 10.84
N ILE A 65 14.72 -8.31 9.65
CA ILE A 65 14.13 -8.98 8.50
C ILE A 65 14.18 -10.46 8.92
N THR A 66 13.08 -10.99 9.42
CA THR A 66 12.90 -12.42 9.58
C THR A 66 13.12 -13.00 8.20
N GLU A 67 14.15 -13.82 8.02
CA GLU A 67 14.25 -14.65 6.81
C GLU A 67 12.92 -15.37 6.69
N LEU A 68 12.15 -15.02 5.68
CA LEU A 68 10.88 -15.67 5.41
C LEU A 68 11.24 -17.11 4.96
N ASP A 69 10.85 -18.09 5.74
CA ASP A 69 10.98 -19.47 5.34
C ASP A 69 9.88 -19.79 4.32
N TYR A 70 10.25 -19.78 3.05
CA TYR A 70 9.35 -20.11 1.94
C TYR A 70 9.10 -21.62 1.79
N ARG A 71 9.68 -22.45 2.65
CA ARG A 71 9.48 -23.90 2.61
C ARG A 71 8.11 -24.26 3.14
N ALA A 72 7.33 -24.94 2.31
CA ALA A 72 6.01 -25.43 2.68
C ALA A 72 6.10 -26.72 3.48
N LYS A 73 5.30 -26.84 4.53
CA LYS A 73 5.08 -28.12 5.19
C LYS A 73 4.14 -28.97 4.35
N ILE A 74 4.57 -30.18 3.97
CA ILE A 74 3.75 -31.13 3.22
C ILE A 74 2.61 -31.61 4.15
N SER A 75 1.37 -31.47 3.72
CA SER A 75 0.18 -31.80 4.48
C SER A 75 -0.97 -32.16 3.54
N LYS A 76 -1.97 -32.92 4.04
CA LYS A 76 -3.22 -33.14 3.33
C LYS A 76 -4.11 -31.90 3.29
N GLU A 77 -3.79 -30.88 4.10
CA GLU A 77 -4.54 -29.63 4.24
C GLU A 77 -3.55 -28.45 4.03
N PRO A 78 -3.07 -28.22 2.80
CA PRO A 78 -1.98 -27.27 2.55
C PRO A 78 -2.36 -25.84 2.91
N ILE A 79 -3.59 -25.38 2.60
CA ILE A 79 -4.04 -24.04 2.93
C ILE A 79 -4.01 -23.73 4.43
N GLU A 80 -4.20 -24.74 5.28
CA GLU A 80 -4.19 -24.59 6.72
C GLU A 80 -2.79 -24.72 7.33
N LYS A 81 -1.93 -25.57 6.76
CA LYS A 81 -0.73 -26.08 7.44
C LYS A 81 0.58 -25.82 6.72
N ALA A 82 0.57 -25.44 5.44
CA ALA A 82 1.79 -25.28 4.65
C ALA A 82 2.75 -24.22 5.20
N PHE A 83 2.22 -23.09 5.67
CA PHE A 83 3.01 -21.98 6.19
C PHE A 83 2.63 -21.60 7.62
N GLY A 84 3.47 -20.79 8.26
CA GLY A 84 3.21 -20.22 9.59
C GLY A 84 2.16 -19.10 9.59
N GLU A 85 2.05 -18.39 10.72
CA GLU A 85 1.18 -17.24 10.86
C GLU A 85 1.61 -16.08 9.96
N LYS A 86 0.66 -15.37 9.38
CA LYS A 86 0.91 -14.14 8.64
C LYS A 86 1.27 -13.02 9.63
N SER A 87 2.50 -12.53 9.56
CA SER A 87 3.05 -11.51 10.46
C SER A 87 3.15 -10.12 9.82
N SER A 88 2.99 -10.00 8.50
CA SER A 88 3.12 -8.74 7.77
C SER A 88 2.16 -8.69 6.60
N SER A 89 1.72 -7.48 6.27
CA SER A 89 0.92 -7.18 5.07
C SER A 89 1.77 -6.84 3.84
N HIS A 90 3.07 -6.63 4.01
CA HIS A 90 3.98 -6.24 2.95
C HIS A 90 5.20 -7.14 2.91
N ASN A 91 5.62 -7.53 1.70
CA ASN A 91 6.86 -8.26 1.50
C ASN A 91 8.05 -7.38 1.90
N SER A 92 8.87 -7.85 2.82
CA SER A 92 10.16 -7.22 3.12
C SER A 92 11.14 -7.59 2.01
N SER A 93 11.71 -6.59 1.35
CA SER A 93 12.89 -6.78 0.49
C SER A 93 14.13 -6.31 1.26
N ASN A 94 15.27 -6.92 0.99
CA ASN A 94 16.53 -6.39 1.46
C ASN A 94 16.73 -4.98 0.90
N VAL A 95 16.81 -3.99 1.78
CA VAL A 95 16.99 -2.59 1.41
C VAL A 95 18.07 -1.95 2.27
N LYS A 96 18.78 -1.00 1.69
CA LYS A 96 19.74 -0.17 2.42
C LYS A 96 19.10 1.16 2.78
N VAL A 97 19.25 1.60 4.03
CA VAL A 97 18.65 2.85 4.51
C VAL A 97 19.54 4.04 4.15
N VAL A 98 18.97 5.09 3.58
CA VAL A 98 19.66 6.37 3.40
C VAL A 98 19.84 7.03 4.77
N PRO A 99 21.08 7.43 5.16
CA PRO A 99 21.29 8.07 6.45
C PRO A 99 20.41 9.33 6.62
N PRO A 100 19.72 9.51 7.74
CA PRO A 100 18.69 10.55 7.93
C PRO A 100 19.11 11.98 7.56
N PRO A 101 20.36 12.46 7.82
CA PRO A 101 20.77 13.80 7.42
C PRO A 101 20.77 14.03 5.90
N PHE A 102 20.85 12.97 5.09
CA PHE A 102 20.87 13.05 3.63
C PHE A 102 19.47 12.94 2.99
N VAL A 103 18.46 12.51 3.74
CA VAL A 103 17.10 12.32 3.20
C VAL A 103 16.52 13.58 2.55
N PRO A 104 16.63 14.80 3.13
CA PRO A 104 16.11 16.01 2.50
C PRO A 104 16.73 16.31 1.13
N TYR A 105 17.99 15.97 0.93
CA TYR A 105 18.69 16.16 -0.35
C TYR A 105 18.35 15.02 -1.32
N ALA A 106 18.32 13.80 -0.82
CA ALA A 106 18.03 12.62 -1.62
C ALA A 106 16.62 12.66 -2.22
N ILE A 107 15.62 13.16 -1.47
CA ILE A 107 14.24 13.28 -1.99
C ILE A 107 14.13 14.36 -3.07
N ASP A 108 14.86 15.47 -2.95
CA ASP A 108 14.88 16.51 -3.98
C ASP A 108 15.46 16.00 -5.28
N ILE A 109 16.49 15.17 -5.19
CA ILE A 109 17.11 14.56 -6.37
C ILE A 109 16.21 13.46 -6.93
N LEU A 110 15.66 12.60 -6.08
CA LEU A 110 14.74 11.55 -6.51
C LEU A 110 13.51 12.15 -7.23
N SER A 111 13.01 13.28 -6.77
CA SER A 111 11.92 14.00 -7.46
C SER A 111 12.28 14.42 -8.89
N ASN A 112 13.57 14.59 -9.21
CA ASN A 112 14.05 14.95 -10.53
C ASN A 112 14.51 13.76 -11.38
N VAL A 113 14.34 12.52 -10.91
CA VAL A 113 14.51 11.30 -11.69
C VAL A 113 13.27 11.05 -12.55
N LYS A 114 13.47 10.66 -13.81
CA LYS A 114 12.36 10.29 -14.71
C LYS A 114 11.69 9.01 -14.22
N ARG A 115 10.38 8.93 -14.32
CA ARG A 115 9.67 7.66 -14.19
C ARG A 115 9.80 6.86 -15.47
N THR A 116 10.07 5.58 -15.37
CA THR A 116 10.32 4.70 -16.53
C THR A 116 9.27 3.58 -16.65
N THR A 117 8.39 3.47 -15.66
CA THR A 117 7.33 2.46 -15.60
C THR A 117 5.94 3.11 -15.50
N LYS A 118 4.89 2.29 -15.55
CA LYS A 118 3.55 2.73 -15.11
C LYS A 118 3.62 3.29 -13.70
N SER A 119 2.70 4.15 -13.34
CA SER A 119 2.78 4.82 -12.05
C SER A 119 1.44 5.14 -11.43
N ALA A 120 1.49 5.29 -10.12
CA ALA A 120 0.38 5.66 -9.28
C ALA A 120 0.71 6.88 -8.41
N ILE A 121 -0.32 7.49 -7.83
CA ILE A 121 -0.24 8.47 -6.75
C ILE A 121 -0.94 7.88 -5.52
N TYR A 122 -0.31 8.00 -4.36
CA TYR A 122 -0.93 7.72 -3.07
C TYR A 122 -1.05 9.00 -2.24
N ILE A 123 -2.26 9.29 -1.76
CA ILE A 123 -2.55 10.42 -0.89
C ILE A 123 -3.00 9.89 0.46
N ASN A 124 -2.30 10.23 1.53
CA ASN A 124 -2.63 9.79 2.87
C ASN A 124 -3.38 10.85 3.66
N VAL A 125 -4.68 10.61 3.91
CA VAL A 125 -5.49 11.42 4.83
C VAL A 125 -5.31 10.90 6.25
N PRO A 126 -4.79 11.70 7.20
CA PRO A 126 -4.40 11.18 8.53
C PRO A 126 -5.57 11.01 9.51
N PHE A 127 -6.77 11.39 9.15
CA PHE A 127 -7.87 11.58 10.07
C PHE A 127 -8.86 10.42 10.08
N CYS A 128 -9.35 10.08 11.28
CA CYS A 128 -10.54 9.24 11.47
C CYS A 128 -11.43 9.84 12.56
N GLN A 129 -12.73 9.82 12.38
CA GLN A 129 -13.68 10.25 13.42
C GLN A 129 -13.71 9.26 14.60
N THR A 130 -13.54 7.96 14.32
CA THR A 130 -13.46 6.91 15.34
C THR A 130 -12.29 5.98 15.08
N ARG A 131 -11.62 5.53 16.14
CA ARG A 131 -10.51 4.58 16.04
C ARG A 131 -11.04 3.14 16.12
N CYS A 132 -10.81 2.36 15.05
CA CYS A 132 -11.06 0.92 15.09
C CYS A 132 -9.99 0.20 15.92
N SER A 133 -10.39 -0.82 16.69
CA SER A 133 -9.49 -1.57 17.57
C SER A 133 -8.37 -2.32 16.83
N PHE A 134 -8.64 -2.78 15.60
CA PHE A 134 -7.69 -3.52 14.75
C PHE A 134 -6.77 -2.62 13.91
N CYS A 135 -7.07 -1.30 13.79
CA CYS A 135 -6.44 -0.46 12.79
C CYS A 135 -5.06 0.06 13.23
N MET A 136 -4.06 -0.09 12.35
CA MET A 136 -2.71 0.44 12.52
C MET A 136 -2.45 1.72 11.71
N PHE A 137 -3.37 2.11 10.85
CA PHE A 137 -3.23 3.30 9.99
C PHE A 137 -3.69 4.60 10.66
N TYR A 138 -4.37 4.51 11.79
CA TYR A 138 -4.82 5.69 12.54
C TYR A 138 -3.65 6.60 12.92
N ILE A 139 -3.76 7.89 12.58
CA ILE A 139 -2.77 8.92 12.93
C ILE A 139 -3.37 9.93 13.89
N SER A 140 -4.47 10.59 13.53
CA SER A 140 -5.09 11.67 14.30
C SER A 140 -6.62 11.58 14.31
N PRO A 141 -7.28 12.07 15.40
CA PRO A 141 -8.71 12.23 15.37
C PRO A 141 -9.10 13.33 14.37
N TYR A 142 -10.23 13.14 13.71
CA TYR A 142 -10.79 14.17 12.84
C TYR A 142 -11.39 15.32 13.68
N LYS A 143 -11.11 16.55 13.21
CA LYS A 143 -11.76 17.77 13.65
C LYS A 143 -12.09 18.60 12.41
N LYS A 144 -13.26 19.21 12.38
CA LYS A 144 -13.76 19.92 11.19
C LYS A 144 -12.82 21.03 10.72
N GLU A 145 -12.27 21.78 11.65
CA GLU A 145 -11.33 22.87 11.38
C GLU A 145 -10.01 22.40 10.73
N GLU A 146 -9.64 21.13 10.91
CA GLU A 146 -8.43 20.56 10.31
C GLU A 146 -8.60 20.14 8.85
N SER A 147 -9.84 19.97 8.37
CA SER A 147 -10.10 19.59 6.97
C SER A 147 -9.45 20.56 5.99
N LYS A 148 -9.81 21.85 6.10
CA LYS A 148 -9.26 22.91 5.24
C LYS A 148 -7.75 23.08 5.42
N ARG A 149 -7.26 23.06 6.68
CA ARG A 149 -5.84 23.24 6.98
C ARG A 149 -4.98 22.12 6.35
N TYR A 150 -5.44 20.89 6.47
CA TYR A 150 -4.80 19.74 5.83
C TYR A 150 -4.81 19.88 4.31
N THR A 151 -5.96 20.20 3.73
CA THR A 151 -6.14 20.34 2.28
C THR A 151 -5.24 21.42 1.70
N ASP A 152 -5.16 22.59 2.34
CA ASP A 152 -4.27 23.68 1.91
C ASP A 152 -2.80 23.25 1.93
N ALA A 153 -2.37 22.55 3.00
CA ALA A 153 -1.01 22.04 3.11
C ALA A 153 -0.72 20.92 2.11
N LEU A 154 -1.66 20.01 1.87
CA LEU A 154 -1.53 18.93 0.89
C LEU A 154 -1.37 19.46 -0.53
N ILE A 155 -2.20 20.44 -0.92
CA ILE A 155 -2.09 21.11 -2.22
C ILE A 155 -0.73 21.82 -2.35
N LYS A 156 -0.26 22.47 -1.29
CA LYS A 156 1.09 23.07 -1.27
C LYS A 156 2.18 22.01 -1.45
N GLU A 157 2.07 20.85 -0.81
CA GLU A 157 3.00 19.72 -1.00
C GLU A 157 3.00 19.23 -2.45
N MET A 158 1.84 19.00 -3.05
CA MET A 158 1.72 18.60 -4.46
C MET A 158 2.38 19.60 -5.40
N ARG A 159 2.17 20.91 -5.18
CA ARG A 159 2.77 21.98 -5.99
C ARG A 159 4.31 22.03 -5.89
N MET A 160 4.91 21.58 -4.77
CA MET A 160 6.37 21.46 -4.67
C MET A 160 6.96 20.42 -5.63
N TRP A 161 6.14 19.48 -6.09
CA TRP A 161 6.54 18.44 -7.04
C TRP A 161 6.18 18.76 -8.49
N GLU A 162 5.28 19.72 -8.74
CA GLU A 162 4.72 20.04 -10.06
C GLU A 162 5.75 20.15 -11.18
N LYS A 163 6.87 20.84 -10.91
CA LYS A 163 7.94 21.08 -11.90
C LYS A 163 9.02 19.99 -11.92
N SER A 164 8.87 18.95 -11.12
CA SER A 164 9.85 17.88 -11.03
C SER A 164 9.75 16.93 -12.22
N LYS A 165 10.87 16.35 -12.64
CA LYS A 165 10.89 15.37 -13.75
C LYS A 165 10.08 14.12 -13.44
N SER A 166 10.01 13.72 -12.17
CA SER A 166 9.21 12.57 -11.76
C SER A 166 7.70 12.77 -11.96
N VAL A 167 7.22 14.01 -12.06
CA VAL A 167 5.81 14.32 -12.38
C VAL A 167 5.60 14.36 -13.90
N GLY A 168 6.40 15.14 -14.63
CA GLY A 168 6.16 15.48 -16.03
C GLY A 168 6.54 14.42 -17.07
N THR A 169 7.15 13.28 -16.71
CA THR A 169 7.79 12.40 -17.70
C THR A 169 6.94 11.21 -18.15
N SER A 170 5.87 10.86 -17.46
CA SER A 170 5.05 9.70 -17.82
C SER A 170 3.63 9.83 -17.22
N PRO A 171 2.60 9.27 -17.85
CA PRO A 171 1.25 9.31 -17.32
C PRO A 171 1.13 8.62 -15.94
N VAL A 172 0.20 9.10 -15.14
CA VAL A 172 -0.26 8.46 -13.90
C VAL A 172 -1.51 7.63 -14.22
N HIS A 173 -1.50 6.35 -13.87
CA HIS A 173 -2.56 5.41 -14.25
C HIS A 173 -3.56 5.18 -13.11
N ALA A 174 -3.15 5.42 -11.86
CA ALA A 174 -4.02 5.31 -10.72
C ALA A 174 -3.70 6.36 -9.66
N VAL A 175 -4.73 6.94 -9.04
CA VAL A 175 -4.63 7.77 -7.84
C VAL A 175 -5.44 7.09 -6.75
N TYR A 176 -4.86 6.94 -5.57
CA TYR A 176 -5.53 6.36 -4.42
C TYR A 176 -5.44 7.31 -3.22
N MET A 177 -6.57 7.85 -2.82
CA MET A 177 -6.70 8.65 -1.62
C MET A 177 -7.23 7.78 -0.49
N GLY A 178 -6.35 7.48 0.47
CA GLY A 178 -6.62 6.52 1.54
C GLY A 178 -6.01 6.94 2.88
N GLY A 179 -5.71 5.95 3.73
CA GLY A 179 -5.01 6.11 4.99
C GLY A 179 -5.90 6.01 6.22
N GLY A 180 -6.36 7.12 6.78
CA GLY A 180 -7.34 7.16 7.85
C GLY A 180 -8.76 6.96 7.31
N THR A 181 -9.41 8.07 6.98
CA THR A 181 -10.76 8.05 6.38
C THR A 181 -10.93 9.31 5.52
N PRO A 182 -10.60 9.27 4.22
CA PRO A 182 -10.78 10.42 3.33
C PRO A 182 -12.18 11.02 3.36
N THR A 183 -13.23 10.19 3.40
CA THR A 183 -14.62 10.68 3.49
C THR A 183 -14.95 11.40 4.82
N ALA A 184 -14.02 11.50 5.77
CA ALA A 184 -14.16 12.38 6.92
C ALA A 184 -13.97 13.86 6.57
N LEU A 185 -13.21 14.18 5.51
CA LEU A 185 -13.01 15.56 5.04
C LEU A 185 -14.33 16.19 4.59
N GLU A 186 -14.36 17.52 4.56
CA GLU A 186 -15.51 18.27 4.04
C GLU A 186 -15.60 18.11 2.51
N ALA A 187 -16.82 18.24 1.96
CA ALA A 187 -17.10 18.05 0.53
C ALA A 187 -16.25 18.95 -0.38
N GLU A 188 -16.18 20.24 -0.05
CA GLU A 188 -15.35 21.21 -0.78
C GLU A 188 -13.87 20.80 -0.79
N ASP A 189 -13.34 20.29 0.33
CA ASP A 189 -11.94 19.90 0.46
C ASP A 189 -11.63 18.63 -0.35
N LEU A 190 -12.54 17.65 -0.38
CA LEU A 190 -12.45 16.48 -1.25
C LEU A 190 -12.40 16.90 -2.72
N HIS A 191 -13.32 17.76 -3.14
CA HIS A 191 -13.35 18.31 -4.50
C HIS A 191 -12.02 19.01 -4.86
N ARG A 192 -11.51 19.88 -3.99
CA ARG A 192 -10.25 20.61 -4.21
C ARG A 192 -9.05 19.69 -4.38
N ILE A 193 -8.93 18.65 -3.54
CA ILE A 193 -7.82 17.68 -3.64
C ILE A 193 -7.88 16.94 -4.97
N ILE A 194 -9.03 16.40 -5.33
CA ILE A 194 -9.21 15.62 -6.55
C ILE A 194 -8.94 16.51 -7.78
N LYS A 195 -9.52 17.70 -7.81
CA LYS A 195 -9.34 18.68 -8.89
C LYS A 195 -7.88 19.08 -9.06
N THR A 196 -7.17 19.31 -7.94
CA THR A 196 -5.74 19.62 -7.96
C THR A 196 -4.91 18.46 -8.55
N CYS A 197 -5.28 17.21 -8.30
CA CYS A 197 -4.60 16.08 -8.94
C CYS A 197 -4.75 16.12 -10.46
N HIS A 198 -5.94 16.41 -10.97
CA HIS A 198 -6.19 16.55 -12.42
C HIS A 198 -5.43 17.73 -13.04
N GLU A 199 -5.24 18.82 -12.29
CA GLU A 199 -4.53 20.00 -12.76
C GLU A 199 -3.00 19.82 -12.81
N LEU A 200 -2.44 19.18 -11.80
CA LEU A 200 -0.98 19.13 -11.59
C LEU A 200 -0.30 17.89 -12.20
N PHE A 201 -1.01 16.77 -12.32
CA PHE A 201 -0.41 15.52 -12.74
C PHE A 201 -0.93 15.08 -14.12
N PRO A 202 -0.07 14.51 -14.98
CA PRO A 202 -0.46 13.98 -16.28
C PRO A 202 -1.23 12.66 -16.09
N LEU A 203 -2.50 12.73 -15.67
CA LEU A 203 -3.33 11.54 -15.50
C LEU A 203 -3.62 10.90 -16.86
N ALA A 204 -3.57 9.58 -16.95
CA ALA A 204 -4.00 8.83 -18.11
C ALA A 204 -5.52 9.02 -18.33
N ASN A 205 -5.99 8.95 -19.58
CA ASN A 205 -7.41 9.16 -19.90
C ASN A 205 -8.33 8.16 -19.17
N ASP A 206 -7.83 6.97 -18.87
CA ASP A 206 -8.50 5.90 -18.12
C ASP A 206 -7.99 5.77 -16.69
N CYS A 207 -7.41 6.82 -16.13
CA CYS A 207 -6.87 6.81 -14.77
C CYS A 207 -7.92 6.37 -13.76
N GLU A 208 -7.58 5.37 -12.93
CA GLU A 208 -8.41 4.97 -11.80
C GLU A 208 -8.20 5.95 -10.64
N PHE A 209 -9.22 6.73 -10.29
CA PHE A 209 -9.17 7.64 -9.15
C PHE A 209 -10.02 7.10 -8.01
N THR A 210 -9.36 6.52 -7.00
CA THR A 210 -10.01 5.90 -5.85
C THR A 210 -10.07 6.85 -4.66
N VAL A 211 -11.26 6.93 -4.02
CA VAL A 211 -11.47 7.54 -2.70
C VAL A 211 -11.86 6.43 -1.73
N GLU A 212 -11.02 6.23 -0.70
CA GLU A 212 -11.30 5.30 0.40
C GLU A 212 -12.19 5.94 1.45
N GLY A 213 -13.07 5.17 2.09
CA GLY A 213 -13.90 5.77 3.12
C GLY A 213 -14.75 4.84 3.95
N ARG A 214 -15.68 5.47 4.65
CA ARG A 214 -16.74 4.81 5.41
C ARG A 214 -18.07 5.40 5.02
N LEU A 215 -19.08 4.57 4.82
CA LEU A 215 -20.44 5.01 4.47
C LEU A 215 -21.01 6.02 5.46
N SER A 216 -20.78 5.82 6.77
CA SER A 216 -21.31 6.71 7.81
C SER A 216 -20.87 8.18 7.70
N TYR A 217 -19.88 8.48 6.87
CA TYR A 217 -19.36 9.84 6.68
C TYR A 217 -19.42 10.28 5.22
N PHE A 218 -19.98 9.48 4.36
CA PHE A 218 -20.02 9.70 2.92
C PHE A 218 -21.45 10.13 2.52
N THR A 219 -21.75 11.39 2.81
CA THR A 219 -23.01 12.05 2.52
C THR A 219 -23.13 12.43 1.04
N ASP A 220 -24.33 12.71 0.56
CA ASP A 220 -24.60 12.98 -0.88
C ASP A 220 -23.75 14.14 -1.42
N ASP A 221 -23.61 15.23 -0.67
CA ASP A 221 -22.75 16.34 -1.03
C ASP A 221 -21.28 15.94 -1.24
N LYS A 222 -20.77 14.99 -0.44
CA LYS A 222 -19.42 14.47 -0.59
C LYS A 222 -19.29 13.49 -1.77
N ILE A 223 -20.30 12.66 -2.01
CA ILE A 223 -20.34 11.76 -3.15
C ILE A 223 -20.33 12.60 -4.43
N GLU A 224 -21.24 13.56 -4.54
CA GLU A 224 -21.37 14.46 -5.70
C GLU A 224 -20.09 15.26 -5.93
N SER A 225 -19.51 15.86 -4.88
CA SER A 225 -18.24 16.58 -4.96
C SER A 225 -17.07 15.71 -5.45
N CYS A 226 -16.98 14.45 -5.02
CA CYS A 226 -15.96 13.51 -5.50
C CYS A 226 -16.16 13.18 -6.99
N LEU A 227 -17.40 12.88 -7.39
CA LEU A 227 -17.76 12.54 -8.77
C LEU A 227 -17.52 13.71 -9.73
N GLU A 228 -17.98 14.91 -9.39
CA GLU A 228 -17.77 16.13 -10.17
C GLU A 228 -16.28 16.46 -10.35
N ALA A 229 -15.49 16.21 -9.33
CA ALA A 229 -14.04 16.43 -9.38
C ALA A 229 -13.28 15.38 -10.20
N GLY A 230 -13.90 14.21 -10.50
CA GLY A 230 -13.33 13.17 -11.36
C GLY A 230 -12.92 11.87 -10.65
N ALA A 231 -13.37 11.62 -9.40
CA ALA A 231 -13.25 10.31 -8.79
C ALA A 231 -14.16 9.31 -9.53
N ASN A 232 -13.64 8.10 -9.79
CA ASN A 232 -14.38 7.06 -10.53
C ASN A 232 -14.35 5.70 -9.83
N ARG A 233 -13.84 5.62 -8.61
CA ARG A 233 -13.83 4.41 -7.78
C ARG A 233 -13.94 4.78 -6.30
N PHE A 234 -14.80 4.08 -5.55
CA PHE A 234 -14.94 4.20 -4.11
C PHE A 234 -14.62 2.86 -3.44
N SER A 235 -13.70 2.86 -2.47
CA SER A 235 -13.34 1.67 -1.68
C SER A 235 -13.79 1.88 -0.24
N LEU A 236 -14.75 1.07 0.22
CA LEU A 236 -15.42 1.32 1.49
C LEU A 236 -15.16 0.19 2.48
N GLY A 237 -14.52 0.55 3.59
CA GLY A 237 -14.29 -0.39 4.67
C GLY A 237 -15.59 -0.80 5.37
N VAL A 238 -16.19 -1.92 5.00
CA VAL A 238 -17.33 -2.56 5.67
C VAL A 238 -16.86 -3.46 6.80
N GLN A 239 -15.92 -4.32 6.54
CA GLN A 239 -15.26 -5.30 7.40
C GLN A 239 -16.11 -6.55 7.70
N SER A 240 -17.38 -6.40 8.04
CA SER A 240 -18.40 -7.42 8.22
C SER A 240 -19.77 -6.74 8.20
N PHE A 241 -20.83 -7.45 7.85
CA PHE A 241 -22.22 -6.99 8.01
C PHE A 241 -22.80 -7.38 9.37
N ASP A 242 -22.17 -8.28 10.11
CA ASP A 242 -22.61 -8.61 11.46
C ASP A 242 -22.46 -7.40 12.40
N THR A 243 -23.59 -6.89 12.89
CA THR A 243 -23.64 -5.67 13.71
C THR A 243 -22.86 -5.82 15.02
N GLU A 244 -22.87 -7.00 15.64
CA GLU A 244 -22.16 -7.21 16.91
C GLU A 244 -20.65 -7.33 16.69
N VAL A 245 -20.18 -8.04 15.65
CA VAL A 245 -18.78 -8.07 15.25
C VAL A 245 -18.28 -6.66 14.96
N ARG A 246 -19.07 -5.86 14.23
CA ARG A 246 -18.73 -4.46 13.91
C ARG A 246 -18.59 -3.59 15.16
N ARG A 247 -19.56 -3.66 16.08
CA ARG A 247 -19.56 -2.87 17.33
C ARG A 247 -18.31 -3.17 18.16
N ARG A 248 -17.91 -4.43 18.28
CA ARG A 248 -16.67 -4.83 18.95
C ARG A 248 -15.44 -4.20 18.29
N MET A 249 -15.47 -4.02 17.00
CA MET A 249 -14.36 -3.39 16.26
C MET A 249 -14.40 -1.84 16.29
N GLY A 250 -15.36 -1.23 17.01
CA GLY A 250 -15.51 0.23 17.08
C GLY A 250 -16.22 0.83 15.86
N ARG A 251 -17.12 0.04 15.21
CA ARG A 251 -17.92 0.47 14.07
C ARG A 251 -19.40 0.46 14.44
N LEU A 252 -20.07 1.61 14.27
CA LEU A 252 -21.40 1.85 14.85
C LEU A 252 -22.57 1.55 13.92
N SER A 253 -22.39 1.63 12.59
CA SER A 253 -23.48 1.39 11.63
C SER A 253 -24.00 -0.05 11.73
N SER A 254 -25.31 -0.21 11.65
CA SER A 254 -25.96 -1.51 11.60
C SER A 254 -25.81 -2.17 10.23
N LYS A 255 -26.17 -3.45 10.13
CA LYS A 255 -26.26 -4.20 8.87
C LYS A 255 -27.18 -3.49 7.86
N GLU A 256 -28.36 -3.10 8.33
CA GLU A 256 -29.39 -2.46 7.51
C GLU A 256 -28.94 -1.09 7.00
N ASP A 257 -28.25 -0.31 7.85
CA ASP A 257 -27.68 1.00 7.42
C ASP A 257 -26.63 0.84 6.35
N LEU A 258 -25.78 -0.21 6.45
CA LEU A 258 -24.77 -0.50 5.45
C LEU A 258 -25.37 -0.90 4.11
N ILE A 259 -26.36 -1.80 4.13
CA ILE A 259 -27.03 -2.27 2.91
C ILE A 259 -27.67 -1.08 2.21
N ARG A 260 -28.52 -0.30 2.92
CA ARG A 260 -29.16 0.89 2.35
C ARG A 260 -28.15 1.91 1.81
N GLY A 261 -27.08 2.17 2.56
CA GLY A 261 -26.06 3.14 2.13
C GLY A 261 -25.26 2.67 0.92
N LEU A 262 -24.97 1.36 0.79
CA LEU A 262 -24.34 0.79 -0.39
C LEU A 262 -25.26 0.81 -1.61
N GLU A 263 -26.52 0.41 -1.47
CA GLU A 263 -27.51 0.50 -2.54
C GLU A 263 -27.68 1.94 -3.02
N HIS A 264 -27.78 2.90 -2.09
CA HIS A 264 -27.85 4.32 -2.42
C HIS A 264 -26.61 4.80 -3.17
N LEU A 265 -25.39 4.49 -2.69
CA LEU A 265 -24.15 4.88 -3.38
C LEU A 265 -24.06 4.25 -4.80
N CYS A 266 -24.42 2.98 -4.93
CA CYS A 266 -24.44 2.32 -6.24
C CYS A 266 -25.47 2.91 -7.19
N SER A 267 -26.57 3.51 -6.69
CA SER A 267 -27.61 4.12 -7.52
C SER A 267 -27.15 5.35 -8.30
N TYR A 268 -26.05 5.98 -7.91
CA TYR A 268 -25.41 7.04 -8.73
C TYR A 268 -24.86 6.53 -10.07
N ASP A 269 -24.50 5.25 -10.13
CA ASP A 269 -23.95 4.55 -11.31
C ASP A 269 -22.79 5.28 -12.02
N ALA A 270 -22.07 6.13 -11.31
CA ALA A 270 -21.02 6.99 -11.85
C ALA A 270 -19.59 6.55 -11.51
N ALA A 271 -19.42 5.70 -10.49
CA ALA A 271 -18.12 5.19 -10.06
C ALA A 271 -18.21 3.70 -9.73
N ALA A 272 -17.09 2.98 -9.81
CA ALA A 272 -17.01 1.61 -9.30
C ALA A 272 -17.08 1.63 -7.76
N VAL A 273 -17.91 0.78 -7.17
CA VAL A 273 -18.09 0.67 -5.71
C VAL A 273 -17.55 -0.67 -5.23
N ILE A 274 -16.52 -0.62 -4.40
CA ILE A 274 -15.84 -1.78 -3.83
C ILE A 274 -15.96 -1.74 -2.32
N ILE A 275 -16.08 -2.89 -1.68
CA ILE A 275 -16.11 -2.99 -0.23
C ILE A 275 -14.99 -3.90 0.29
N ASP A 276 -14.44 -3.54 1.45
CA ASP A 276 -13.47 -4.37 2.15
C ASP A 276 -14.19 -5.20 3.22
N LEU A 277 -13.98 -6.50 3.20
CA LEU A 277 -14.30 -7.42 4.29
C LEU A 277 -13.03 -7.90 4.98
N ILE A 278 -13.12 -8.14 6.30
CA ILE A 278 -12.05 -8.77 7.07
C ILE A 278 -12.57 -10.08 7.62
N PHE A 279 -11.91 -11.17 7.30
CA PHE A 279 -12.18 -12.47 7.93
C PHE A 279 -11.20 -12.73 9.08
N GLY A 280 -11.68 -13.46 10.08
CA GLY A 280 -10.92 -13.76 11.30
C GLY A 280 -11.05 -12.68 12.39
N LEU A 281 -12.07 -11.83 12.36
CA LEU A 281 -12.34 -10.88 13.42
C LEU A 281 -12.79 -11.60 14.72
N PRO A 282 -12.43 -11.08 15.92
CA PRO A 282 -12.95 -11.61 17.19
C PRO A 282 -14.48 -11.72 17.23
N GLY A 283 -14.95 -12.94 17.48
CA GLY A 283 -16.39 -13.27 17.52
C GLY A 283 -16.98 -13.58 16.14
N GLN A 284 -16.21 -13.58 15.08
CA GLN A 284 -16.61 -14.06 13.76
C GLN A 284 -16.56 -15.60 13.73
N ASN A 285 -17.53 -16.22 13.06
CA ASN A 285 -17.63 -17.67 12.86
C ASN A 285 -18.07 -18.00 11.44
N ASP A 286 -18.21 -19.28 11.11
CA ASP A 286 -18.57 -19.73 9.77
C ASP A 286 -19.98 -19.28 9.34
N GLU A 287 -20.90 -19.09 10.29
CA GLU A 287 -22.29 -18.69 10.01
C GLU A 287 -22.35 -17.22 9.59
N ASN A 288 -21.85 -16.31 10.44
CA ASN A 288 -21.85 -14.88 10.12
C ASN A 288 -20.93 -14.52 8.95
N TRP A 289 -19.82 -15.24 8.76
CA TRP A 289 -19.01 -15.12 7.55
C TRP A 289 -19.76 -15.54 6.28
N GLY A 290 -20.50 -16.66 6.35
CA GLY A 290 -21.33 -17.10 5.23
C GLY A 290 -22.47 -16.12 4.92
N GLU A 291 -23.02 -15.43 5.91
CA GLU A 291 -24.02 -14.39 5.72
C GLU A 291 -23.40 -13.14 5.08
N ASP A 292 -22.21 -12.72 5.53
CA ASP A 292 -21.45 -11.62 4.90
C ASP A 292 -21.27 -11.86 3.39
N LEU A 293 -20.88 -13.06 2.99
CA LEU A 293 -20.67 -13.44 1.59
C LEU A 293 -21.96 -13.40 0.77
N LYS A 294 -23.09 -13.88 1.33
CA LYS A 294 -24.41 -13.83 0.66
C LYS A 294 -24.85 -12.39 0.42
N ILE A 295 -24.67 -11.51 1.41
CA ILE A 295 -25.00 -10.09 1.25
C ILE A 295 -24.14 -9.48 0.14
N VAL A 296 -22.83 -9.74 0.12
CA VAL A 296 -21.93 -9.28 -0.94
C VAL A 296 -22.43 -9.68 -2.32
N SER A 297 -22.84 -10.93 -2.50
CA SER A 297 -23.30 -11.41 -3.80
C SER A 297 -24.60 -10.75 -4.25
N SER A 298 -25.48 -10.36 -3.32
CA SER A 298 -26.78 -9.72 -3.61
C SER A 298 -26.69 -8.22 -3.88
N LEU A 299 -25.67 -7.53 -3.35
CA LEU A 299 -25.52 -6.08 -3.49
C LEU A 299 -25.08 -5.67 -4.92
N PRO A 300 -25.51 -4.49 -5.42
CA PRO A 300 -25.11 -3.98 -6.75
C PRO A 300 -23.72 -3.36 -6.78
N ILE A 301 -22.78 -3.86 -5.98
CA ILE A 301 -21.39 -3.43 -5.92
C ILE A 301 -20.57 -3.98 -7.09
N ASP A 302 -19.43 -3.35 -7.40
CA ASP A 302 -18.54 -3.74 -8.50
C ASP A 302 -17.44 -4.73 -8.09
N GLY A 303 -17.13 -4.81 -6.79
CA GLY A 303 -16.11 -5.73 -6.28
C GLY A 303 -16.08 -5.82 -4.77
N VAL A 304 -15.29 -6.76 -4.28
CA VAL A 304 -15.06 -6.99 -2.84
C VAL A 304 -13.62 -7.41 -2.60
N ASP A 305 -13.05 -6.89 -1.53
CA ASP A 305 -11.72 -7.27 -1.05
C ASP A 305 -11.85 -8.10 0.22
N LEU A 306 -11.21 -9.27 0.26
CA LEU A 306 -11.17 -10.18 1.40
C LEU A 306 -9.81 -10.09 2.09
N TYR A 307 -9.75 -9.39 3.23
CA TYR A 307 -8.53 -9.24 4.02
C TYR A 307 -8.52 -10.15 5.23
N GLN A 308 -7.39 -10.80 5.47
CA GLN A 308 -7.16 -11.54 6.71
C GLN A 308 -6.85 -10.57 7.85
N LEU A 309 -7.51 -10.74 9.00
CA LEU A 309 -7.09 -10.06 10.23
C LEU A 309 -5.64 -10.44 10.56
N ILE A 310 -4.78 -9.44 10.73
CA ILE A 310 -3.44 -9.60 11.29
C ILE A 310 -3.45 -9.09 12.72
N MET A 311 -3.30 -9.99 13.69
CA MET A 311 -3.18 -9.63 15.10
C MET A 311 -1.75 -9.16 15.38
N LEU A 312 -1.54 -7.85 15.39
CA LEU A 312 -0.22 -7.29 15.63
C LEU A 312 0.07 -7.17 17.11
N GLU A 313 1.27 -7.57 17.52
CA GLU A 313 1.75 -7.47 18.90
C GLU A 313 1.72 -6.01 19.39
N GLY A 314 1.20 -5.79 20.59
CA GLY A 314 1.03 -4.47 21.18
C GLY A 314 -0.15 -3.65 20.64
N SER A 315 -0.92 -4.17 19.66
CA SER A 315 -2.11 -3.49 19.13
C SER A 315 -3.20 -3.32 20.19
N PRO A 316 -4.11 -2.34 20.05
CA PRO A 316 -5.26 -2.22 20.94
C PRO A 316 -6.13 -3.48 20.96
N LEU A 317 -6.33 -4.11 19.81
CA LEU A 317 -7.12 -5.33 19.69
C LEU A 317 -6.50 -6.49 20.46
N GLU A 318 -5.19 -6.73 20.27
CA GLU A 318 -4.47 -7.79 20.99
C GLU A 318 -4.58 -7.60 22.52
N LYS A 319 -4.40 -6.36 22.99
CA LYS A 319 -4.54 -6.04 24.44
C LYS A 319 -5.95 -6.32 24.96
N LEU A 320 -6.98 -6.04 24.18
CA LEU A 320 -8.38 -6.30 24.57
C LEU A 320 -8.68 -7.80 24.62
N VAL A 321 -8.19 -8.58 23.66
CA VAL A 321 -8.33 -10.04 23.64
C VAL A 321 -7.57 -10.68 24.80
N LYS A 322 -6.29 -10.33 25.00
CA LYS A 322 -5.48 -10.83 26.14
C LYS A 322 -6.07 -10.48 27.51
N ALA A 323 -6.77 -9.36 27.61
CA ALA A 323 -7.46 -8.94 28.84
C ALA A 323 -8.83 -9.60 29.03
N GLY A 324 -9.26 -10.50 28.14
CA GLY A 324 -10.60 -11.15 28.17
C GLY A 324 -11.77 -10.19 27.92
N LYS A 325 -11.50 -8.97 27.41
CA LYS A 325 -12.53 -7.96 27.11
C LYS A 325 -13.12 -8.12 25.70
N MET A 326 -12.56 -8.98 24.91
CA MET A 326 -13.06 -9.41 23.60
C MET A 326 -12.90 -10.92 23.45
N PRO A 327 -13.78 -11.59 22.66
CA PRO A 327 -13.58 -12.98 22.27
C PRO A 327 -12.21 -13.16 21.62
N GLU A 328 -11.70 -14.38 21.63
CA GLU A 328 -10.54 -14.72 20.82
C GLU A 328 -10.88 -14.63 19.33
N ALA A 329 -9.85 -14.29 18.54
CA ALA A 329 -9.95 -14.35 17.09
C ALA A 329 -9.96 -15.82 16.64
N PRO A 330 -10.59 -16.17 15.50
CA PRO A 330 -10.49 -17.49 14.90
C PRO A 330 -9.03 -17.92 14.72
N THR A 331 -8.75 -19.22 14.90
CA THR A 331 -7.41 -19.79 14.73
C THR A 331 -6.91 -19.64 13.29
N LYS A 332 -5.63 -19.88 13.06
CA LYS A 332 -5.06 -19.86 11.70
C LYS A 332 -5.81 -20.81 10.76
N GLU A 333 -6.10 -22.01 11.22
CA GLU A 333 -6.82 -23.02 10.45
C GLU A 333 -8.26 -22.60 10.15
N GLN A 334 -8.93 -21.98 11.12
CA GLN A 334 -10.28 -21.42 10.90
C GLN A 334 -10.23 -20.29 9.87
N ARG A 335 -9.28 -19.36 9.97
CA ARG A 335 -9.11 -18.29 8.99
C ARG A 335 -8.80 -18.83 7.58
N ALA A 336 -7.99 -19.87 7.49
CA ALA A 336 -7.71 -20.53 6.21
C ALA A 336 -8.99 -21.10 5.58
N ARG A 337 -9.85 -21.77 6.38
CA ARG A 337 -11.14 -22.25 5.91
C ARG A 337 -12.10 -21.11 5.53
N MET A 338 -12.13 -20.03 6.32
CA MET A 338 -12.92 -18.83 5.98
C MET A 338 -12.48 -18.23 4.63
N TYR A 339 -11.17 -18.11 4.40
CA TYR A 339 -10.64 -17.64 3.13
C TYR A 339 -11.05 -18.55 1.98
N LYS A 340 -10.80 -19.86 2.11
CA LYS A 340 -11.18 -20.85 1.09
C LYS A 340 -12.66 -20.77 0.74
N ARG A 341 -13.52 -20.76 1.76
CA ARG A 341 -14.97 -20.62 1.57
C ARG A 341 -15.34 -19.32 0.86
N GLY A 342 -14.70 -18.19 1.25
CA GLY A 342 -14.94 -16.89 0.60
C GLY A 342 -14.54 -16.88 -0.85
N PHE A 343 -13.35 -17.43 -1.15
CA PHE A 343 -12.84 -17.55 -2.51
C PHE A 343 -13.74 -18.40 -3.40
N GLU A 344 -14.05 -19.64 -2.98
CA GLU A 344 -14.91 -20.55 -3.71
C GLU A 344 -16.30 -19.95 -3.91
N PHE A 345 -16.90 -19.37 -2.86
CA PHE A 345 -18.22 -18.74 -2.93
C PHE A 345 -18.26 -17.58 -3.95
N LEU A 346 -17.25 -16.74 -3.97
CA LEU A 346 -17.21 -15.60 -4.89
C LEU A 346 -17.07 -16.06 -6.34
N LEU A 347 -16.22 -17.07 -6.62
CA LEU A 347 -16.10 -17.63 -7.98
C LEU A 347 -17.40 -18.30 -8.43
N ASP A 348 -18.07 -19.07 -7.57
CA ASP A 348 -19.36 -19.70 -7.84
C ASP A 348 -20.47 -18.66 -8.12
N ASN A 349 -20.31 -17.43 -7.57
CA ASN A 349 -21.20 -16.30 -7.83
C ASN A 349 -20.67 -15.34 -8.90
N HIS A 350 -19.80 -15.82 -9.80
CA HIS A 350 -19.30 -15.13 -10.98
C HIS A 350 -18.43 -13.90 -10.72
N PHE A 351 -17.83 -13.78 -9.53
CA PHE A 351 -16.78 -12.82 -9.32
C PHE A 351 -15.49 -13.32 -9.99
N ARG A 352 -14.71 -12.40 -10.53
CA ARG A 352 -13.38 -12.67 -11.09
C ARG A 352 -12.34 -12.47 -9.98
N ASP A 353 -11.42 -13.39 -9.82
CA ASP A 353 -10.23 -13.21 -9.01
C ASP A 353 -9.27 -12.23 -9.70
N LEU A 354 -9.05 -11.09 -9.12
CA LEU A 354 -8.12 -10.07 -9.61
C LEU A 354 -6.74 -10.21 -8.94
N SER A 355 -6.71 -10.71 -7.75
CA SER A 355 -5.52 -11.12 -7.01
C SER A 355 -5.95 -11.88 -5.75
N VAL A 356 -5.00 -12.38 -4.97
CA VAL A 356 -5.26 -13.18 -3.75
C VAL A 356 -6.31 -12.58 -2.78
N SER A 357 -6.52 -11.27 -2.79
CA SER A 357 -7.49 -10.62 -1.89
C SER A 357 -8.59 -9.83 -2.59
N HIS A 358 -8.51 -9.66 -3.92
CA HIS A 358 -9.36 -8.71 -4.63
C HIS A 358 -10.21 -9.43 -5.67
N PHE A 359 -11.53 -9.18 -5.64
CA PHE A 359 -12.51 -9.84 -6.49
C PHE A 359 -13.42 -8.82 -7.17
N GLY A 360 -13.51 -8.88 -8.50
CA GLY A 360 -14.34 -8.00 -9.33
C GLY A 360 -15.65 -8.68 -9.72
N LYS A 361 -16.78 -8.07 -9.39
CA LYS A 361 -18.11 -8.51 -9.82
C LYS A 361 -18.43 -8.01 -11.21
N THR A 362 -18.05 -6.78 -11.52
CA THR A 362 -18.22 -6.16 -12.83
C THR A 362 -16.88 -5.81 -13.46
N PHE A 363 -16.87 -5.50 -14.77
CA PHE A 363 -15.65 -5.05 -15.46
C PHE A 363 -15.22 -3.63 -15.10
N ARG A 364 -16.02 -2.88 -14.31
CA ARG A 364 -15.64 -1.57 -13.77
C ARG A 364 -14.55 -1.70 -12.72
N GLU A 365 -14.54 -2.82 -11.96
CA GLU A 365 -13.46 -3.09 -11.01
C GLU A 365 -12.22 -3.63 -11.72
N ARG A 366 -11.14 -2.84 -11.66
CA ARG A 366 -9.83 -3.15 -12.27
C ARG A 366 -8.74 -3.37 -11.25
N ASN A 367 -8.93 -2.91 -10.02
CA ASN A 367 -7.96 -2.99 -8.93
C ASN A 367 -6.57 -2.42 -9.30
N LEU A 368 -6.57 -1.38 -10.14
CA LEU A 368 -5.34 -0.93 -10.81
C LEU A 368 -4.30 -0.38 -9.83
N TYR A 369 -4.74 0.42 -8.84
CA TYR A 369 -3.81 0.93 -7.83
C TYR A 369 -3.08 -0.19 -7.08
N ASN A 370 -3.80 -1.21 -6.58
CA ASN A 370 -3.19 -2.29 -5.82
C ASN A 370 -2.22 -3.13 -6.66
N VAL A 371 -2.56 -3.39 -7.93
CA VAL A 371 -1.65 -4.06 -8.88
C VAL A 371 -0.38 -3.25 -9.08
N LEU A 372 -0.49 -1.94 -9.32
CA LEU A 372 0.68 -1.08 -9.52
C LEU A 372 1.52 -0.94 -8.24
N ALA A 373 0.91 -0.77 -7.08
CA ALA A 373 1.62 -0.62 -5.81
C ALA A 373 2.46 -1.87 -5.44
N LYS A 374 1.98 -3.06 -5.80
CA LYS A 374 2.67 -4.34 -5.56
C LYS A 374 3.74 -4.66 -6.63
N SER A 375 3.65 -4.06 -7.81
CA SER A 375 4.59 -4.25 -8.92
C SER A 375 5.86 -3.39 -8.81
N ASP A 376 6.64 -3.34 -9.87
CA ASP A 376 7.78 -2.43 -10.02
C ASP A 376 7.39 -0.99 -10.41
N ALA A 377 6.10 -0.69 -10.51
CA ALA A 377 5.58 0.63 -10.85
C ALA A 377 6.00 1.72 -9.86
N ASP A 378 6.17 2.94 -10.38
CA ASP A 378 6.50 4.10 -9.56
C ASP A 378 5.26 4.61 -8.80
N THR A 379 5.45 5.13 -7.61
CA THR A 379 4.38 5.71 -6.78
C THR A 379 4.83 7.05 -6.22
N LEU A 380 4.16 8.13 -6.61
CA LEU A 380 4.28 9.42 -5.94
C LEU A 380 3.42 9.41 -4.67
N ALA A 381 3.90 10.03 -3.59
CA ALA A 381 3.22 9.96 -2.30
C ALA A 381 3.12 11.33 -1.64
N PHE A 382 1.92 11.67 -1.17
CA PHE A 382 1.58 12.95 -0.56
C PHE A 382 0.81 12.74 0.76
N GLY A 383 0.98 13.67 1.69
CA GLY A 383 0.37 13.64 3.00
C GLY A 383 1.23 12.94 4.07
N PRO A 384 0.87 13.12 5.37
CA PRO A 384 1.64 12.60 6.49
C PRO A 384 1.59 11.07 6.53
N GLY A 385 2.77 10.43 6.61
CA GLY A 385 2.91 8.98 6.64
C GLY A 385 2.74 8.27 5.30
N ALA A 386 2.53 8.99 4.20
CA ALA A 386 2.46 8.41 2.87
C ALA A 386 3.79 7.77 2.45
N GLY A 387 3.71 6.61 1.82
CA GLY A 387 4.86 5.91 1.26
C GLY A 387 4.90 5.99 -0.26
N GLY A 388 6.04 6.35 -0.85
CA GLY A 388 6.26 6.43 -2.28
C GLY A 388 7.44 5.59 -2.75
N LYS A 389 7.55 5.43 -4.07
CA LYS A 389 8.62 4.68 -4.73
C LYS A 389 8.88 5.25 -6.12
N ILE A 390 10.12 5.56 -6.44
CA ILE A 390 10.55 5.99 -7.78
C ILE A 390 11.77 5.17 -8.17
N GLN A 391 11.70 4.45 -9.27
CA GLN A 391 12.72 3.54 -9.77
C GLN A 391 13.30 2.59 -8.69
N GLY A 392 12.42 2.06 -7.83
CA GLY A 392 12.78 1.13 -6.76
C GLY A 392 13.23 1.80 -5.46
N ILE A 393 13.69 3.05 -5.46
CA ILE A 393 13.93 3.78 -4.21
C ILE A 393 12.60 4.09 -3.58
N SER A 394 12.37 3.56 -2.38
CA SER A 394 11.18 3.87 -1.60
C SER A 394 11.46 4.94 -0.56
N PHE A 395 10.45 5.73 -0.26
CA PHE A 395 10.50 6.76 0.76
C PHE A 395 9.21 6.79 1.57
N MET A 396 9.29 7.32 2.77
CA MET A 396 8.14 7.50 3.65
C MET A 396 8.15 8.92 4.20
N ASN A 397 7.00 9.59 4.09
CA ASN A 397 6.79 10.92 4.63
C ASN A 397 6.71 10.90 6.17
N VAL A 398 6.95 12.03 6.80
CA VAL A 398 6.76 12.22 8.25
C VAL A 398 5.35 11.81 8.63
N ARG A 399 5.21 10.90 9.62
CA ARG A 399 3.91 10.38 10.04
C ARG A 399 3.14 11.33 10.97
N SER A 400 3.83 12.10 11.82
CA SER A 400 3.17 13.09 12.69
C SER A 400 2.57 14.18 11.81
N TYR A 401 1.27 14.45 12.00
CA TYR A 401 0.55 15.47 11.25
C TYR A 401 1.15 16.87 11.47
N GLU A 402 1.44 17.23 12.73
CA GLU A 402 2.02 18.53 13.08
C GLU A 402 3.41 18.73 12.46
N LYS A 403 4.28 17.72 12.57
CA LYS A 403 5.63 17.80 11.98
C LYS A 403 5.61 17.80 10.45
N TRP A 404 4.60 17.17 9.84
CA TRP A 404 4.39 17.25 8.41
C TRP A 404 3.99 18.67 8.00
N LEU A 405 3.05 19.30 8.72
CA LEU A 405 2.67 20.71 8.50
C LEU A 405 3.87 21.65 8.60
N GLU A 406 4.67 21.51 9.67
CA GLU A 406 5.90 22.31 9.85
C GLU A 406 6.82 22.23 8.61
N LYS A 407 7.06 21.01 8.10
CA LYS A 407 7.89 20.83 6.89
C LYS A 407 7.28 21.50 5.65
N ILE A 408 5.97 21.36 5.47
CA ILE A 408 5.28 21.97 4.33
C ILE A 408 5.30 23.50 4.44
N ASP A 409 5.13 24.05 5.62
CA ASP A 409 5.23 25.50 5.86
C ASP A 409 6.62 26.04 5.57
N GLU A 410 7.67 25.28 5.92
CA GLU A 410 9.06 25.58 5.56
C GLU A 410 9.39 25.42 4.07
N GLY A 411 8.45 24.97 3.23
CA GLY A 411 8.67 24.72 1.80
C GLY A 411 9.56 23.49 1.53
N LYS A 412 9.59 22.51 2.44
CA LYS A 412 10.40 21.30 2.34
C LYS A 412 9.53 20.07 2.01
N LYS A 413 10.04 19.19 1.14
CA LYS A 413 9.41 17.89 0.92
C LYS A 413 9.43 17.07 2.22
N SER A 414 8.36 16.33 2.47
CA SER A 414 8.08 15.75 3.80
C SER A 414 8.75 14.40 4.08
N ALA A 415 9.58 13.86 3.17
CA ALA A 415 10.24 12.58 3.37
C ALA A 415 11.07 12.56 4.68
N LEU A 416 10.90 11.47 5.44
CA LEU A 416 11.61 11.19 6.68
C LEU A 416 12.61 10.05 6.54
N MET A 417 12.24 9.02 5.79
CA MET A 417 13.07 7.84 5.55
C MET A 417 13.12 7.55 4.05
N MET A 418 14.25 7.04 3.60
CA MET A 418 14.43 6.55 2.23
C MET A 418 15.20 5.24 2.24
N PHE A 419 14.84 4.35 1.32
CA PHE A 419 15.40 3.01 1.22
C PHE A 419 15.83 2.76 -0.22
N VAL A 420 17.07 2.32 -0.37
CA VAL A 420 17.66 1.95 -1.67
C VAL A 420 17.51 0.44 -1.82
N PRO A 421 16.93 -0.04 -2.91
CA PRO A 421 16.76 -1.47 -3.14
C PRO A 421 18.11 -2.12 -3.47
N GLU A 422 18.18 -3.43 -3.28
CA GLU A 422 19.30 -4.23 -3.80
C GLU A 422 19.25 -4.39 -5.33
N LYS A 423 20.37 -4.84 -5.87
CA LYS A 423 20.49 -5.22 -7.28
C LYS A 423 19.41 -6.27 -7.61
N ASN A 424 18.79 -6.40 -8.61
CA ASN A 424 17.72 -7.39 -8.94
C ASN A 424 16.36 -7.17 -8.25
N TRP A 425 16.14 -6.04 -7.61
CA TRP A 425 14.86 -5.75 -6.94
C TRP A 425 13.64 -5.90 -7.87
N ARG A 426 13.80 -5.59 -9.17
CA ARG A 426 12.73 -5.76 -10.17
C ARG A 426 12.35 -7.22 -10.36
N LEU A 427 13.34 -8.12 -10.40
CA LEU A 427 13.10 -9.56 -10.46
C LEU A 427 12.20 -10.01 -9.30
N TYR A 428 12.58 -9.62 -8.06
CA TYR A 428 11.81 -10.00 -6.88
C TYR A 428 10.41 -9.35 -6.84
N LYS A 429 10.29 -8.10 -7.31
CA LYS A 429 8.98 -7.44 -7.41
C LYS A 429 8.08 -8.10 -8.45
N LYS A 430 8.62 -8.46 -9.61
CA LYS A 430 7.85 -9.17 -10.65
C LYS A 430 7.46 -10.59 -10.22
N LEU A 431 8.32 -11.28 -9.49
CA LEU A 431 7.96 -12.58 -8.93
C LEU A 431 6.83 -12.43 -7.90
N GLY A 432 6.96 -11.49 -6.95
CA GLY A 432 5.90 -11.22 -5.98
C GLY A 432 4.57 -10.81 -6.61
N GLU A 433 4.61 -9.98 -7.66
CA GLU A 433 3.43 -9.59 -8.44
C GLU A 433 2.72 -10.81 -9.05
N GLN A 434 3.47 -11.70 -9.70
CA GLN A 434 2.89 -12.90 -10.32
C GLN A 434 2.34 -13.89 -9.28
N VAL A 435 3.04 -14.08 -8.16
CA VAL A 435 2.55 -14.88 -7.03
C VAL A 435 1.23 -14.33 -6.48
N GLU A 436 1.10 -13.02 -6.32
CA GLU A 436 -0.15 -12.36 -5.91
C GLU A 436 -1.30 -12.53 -6.94
N LEU A 437 -0.95 -12.70 -8.21
CA LEU A 437 -1.90 -12.96 -9.30
C LEU A 437 -2.21 -14.47 -9.47
N GLY A 438 -1.65 -15.33 -8.64
CA GLY A 438 -1.92 -16.78 -8.66
C GLY A 438 -1.16 -17.58 -9.71
N PHE A 439 -0.15 -17.01 -10.38
CA PHE A 439 0.63 -17.75 -11.39
C PHE A 439 2.11 -17.32 -11.39
N ILE A 440 2.96 -18.09 -12.04
CA ILE A 440 4.34 -17.73 -12.34
C ILE A 440 4.64 -18.07 -13.80
N ASN A 441 5.07 -17.09 -14.59
CA ASN A 441 5.48 -17.28 -15.98
C ASN A 441 7.01 -17.41 -16.07
N TRP A 442 7.52 -18.64 -16.16
CA TRP A 442 8.93 -18.96 -16.21
C TRP A 442 9.64 -18.34 -17.42
N GLU A 443 9.00 -18.41 -18.58
CA GLU A 443 9.53 -17.87 -19.84
C GLU A 443 9.70 -16.35 -19.81
N TYR A 444 8.82 -15.63 -19.08
CA TYR A 444 8.95 -14.20 -18.85
C TYR A 444 10.26 -13.85 -18.12
N PHE A 445 10.60 -14.60 -17.06
CA PHE A 445 11.81 -14.34 -16.27
C PHE A 445 13.08 -14.65 -17.07
N GLU A 446 13.07 -15.72 -17.84
CA GLU A 446 14.19 -16.08 -18.71
C GLU A 446 14.43 -15.00 -19.77
N LYS A 447 13.38 -14.55 -20.47
CA LYS A 447 13.48 -13.52 -21.53
C LYS A 447 13.82 -12.14 -21.00
N THR A 448 13.25 -11.77 -19.83
CA THR A 448 13.37 -10.38 -19.33
C THR A 448 14.62 -10.19 -18.49
N PHE A 449 15.00 -11.16 -17.68
CA PHE A 449 16.08 -11.06 -16.72
C PHE A 449 17.27 -11.97 -17.03
N ASN A 450 17.19 -12.78 -18.09
CA ASN A 450 18.19 -13.80 -18.45
C ASN A 450 18.50 -14.76 -17.28
N ILE A 451 17.45 -15.16 -16.55
CA ILE A 451 17.54 -16.05 -15.39
C ILE A 451 16.59 -17.21 -15.59
N ASN A 452 17.10 -18.45 -15.52
CA ASN A 452 16.27 -19.62 -15.36
C ASN A 452 15.80 -19.72 -13.90
N LEU A 453 14.65 -19.05 -13.64
CA LEU A 453 14.09 -18.98 -12.30
C LEU A 453 13.63 -20.35 -11.80
N LYS A 454 13.19 -21.23 -12.70
CA LYS A 454 12.74 -22.58 -12.39
C LYS A 454 13.88 -23.43 -11.81
N ASP A 455 15.07 -23.35 -12.38
CA ASP A 455 16.26 -24.03 -11.83
C ASP A 455 16.73 -23.38 -10.53
N SER A 456 16.72 -22.05 -10.46
CA SER A 456 17.16 -21.29 -9.28
C SER A 456 16.29 -21.57 -8.04
N LEU A 457 15.00 -21.87 -8.23
CA LEU A 457 14.03 -22.14 -7.16
C LEU A 457 13.61 -23.61 -7.09
N LYS A 458 14.37 -24.53 -7.71
CA LYS A 458 14.00 -25.94 -7.87
C LYS A 458 13.54 -26.61 -6.58
N GLU A 459 14.21 -26.36 -5.46
CA GLU A 459 13.85 -26.95 -4.16
C GLU A 459 12.49 -26.43 -3.66
N VAL A 460 12.28 -25.11 -3.71
CA VAL A 460 11.01 -24.49 -3.29
C VAL A 460 9.87 -24.96 -4.19
N ILE A 461 10.08 -24.98 -5.49
CA ILE A 461 9.09 -25.45 -6.47
C ILE A 461 8.71 -26.90 -6.19
N SER A 462 9.71 -27.78 -5.99
CA SER A 462 9.46 -29.20 -5.67
C SER A 462 8.64 -29.37 -4.39
N GLN A 463 8.95 -28.60 -3.35
CA GLN A 463 8.18 -28.64 -2.09
C GLN A 463 6.76 -28.13 -2.26
N TRP A 464 6.56 -27.04 -3.00
CA TRP A 464 5.24 -26.48 -3.25
C TRP A 464 4.38 -27.41 -4.11
N GLN A 465 4.98 -28.11 -5.09
CA GLN A 465 4.30 -29.15 -5.85
C GLN A 465 3.87 -30.32 -4.95
N GLN A 466 4.78 -30.82 -4.09
CA GLN A 466 4.49 -31.91 -3.14
C GLN A 466 3.42 -31.52 -2.11
N ALA A 467 3.39 -30.24 -1.72
CA ALA A 467 2.38 -29.69 -0.82
C ALA A 467 1.04 -29.39 -1.54
N GLY A 468 0.97 -29.56 -2.86
CA GLY A 468 -0.23 -29.24 -3.63
C GLY A 468 -0.50 -27.74 -3.82
N LEU A 469 0.52 -26.88 -3.64
CA LEU A 469 0.40 -25.41 -3.75
C LEU A 469 0.75 -24.88 -5.14
N LEU A 470 1.36 -25.69 -6.00
CA LEU A 470 1.81 -25.30 -7.32
C LEU A 470 1.60 -26.41 -8.34
N LEU A 471 1.01 -26.06 -9.48
CA LEU A 471 0.84 -26.93 -10.65
C LEU A 471 1.72 -26.40 -11.79
N ASP A 472 2.82 -27.12 -12.06
CA ASP A 472 3.72 -26.78 -13.16
C ASP A 472 3.13 -27.19 -14.51
N LYS A 473 2.95 -26.24 -15.42
CA LYS A 473 2.44 -26.40 -16.79
C LYS A 473 3.50 -26.17 -17.86
N GLY A 474 4.77 -26.32 -17.51
CA GLY A 474 5.90 -26.18 -18.44
C GLY A 474 6.40 -24.73 -18.54
N LYS A 475 5.76 -23.88 -19.34
CA LYS A 475 6.15 -22.47 -19.51
C LYS A 475 5.72 -21.58 -18.34
N PHE A 476 4.69 -21.97 -17.63
CA PHE A 476 4.17 -21.28 -16.45
C PHE A 476 3.71 -22.29 -15.40
N ALA A 477 3.49 -21.82 -14.22
CA ALA A 477 2.86 -22.56 -13.13
C ALA A 477 1.65 -21.80 -12.60
N ASP A 478 0.59 -22.51 -12.22
CA ASP A 478 -0.51 -21.98 -11.45
C ASP A 478 -0.26 -22.22 -9.98
N LEU A 479 -0.59 -21.25 -9.14
CA LEU A 479 -0.69 -21.44 -7.72
C LEU A 479 -2.09 -21.94 -7.38
N THR A 480 -2.17 -22.93 -6.48
CA THR A 480 -3.43 -23.47 -6.01
C THR A 480 -3.91 -22.71 -4.78
N LEU A 481 -5.16 -22.90 -4.43
CA LEU A 481 -5.74 -22.45 -3.17
C LEU A 481 -5.14 -23.18 -1.97
#